data_a037e87a249f9292da1bcf2e8dae22b6
#
_entry.id   a037e87a249f9292da1bcf2e8dae22b6
#
_cell.length_a   1.000
_cell.length_b   1.000
_cell.length_c   1.000
_cell.angle_alpha   90.00
_cell.angle_beta   90.00
_cell.angle_gamma   90.00
#
_symmetry.space_group_name_H-M   'P 1'
#
loop_
_entity.id
_entity.type
_entity.pdbx_description
1 polymer ?
#
loop_
_entity_poly.entity_id
_entity_poly.type
_entity_poly.pdbx_seq_one_letter_code
_entity_poly.pdbx_strand_id
1 'polypeptide(L)'
;MLCAASEYLPYQSESMDLVFSHEVLEHVQDDALAVSEMVRVLKPGGRIALFCPNLGYPFETHGHYWKGKYHFGNTPLINWLPRKLRDKLAPHVEVYTRKDLARLFAGLPVKFIERRTIFGAYDNIIERRPALGKLLRGFLQALEKTPLQRLGLSHFWVVEKV
;
A
#
# COMPACT_ATOMS: atom_id res chain seq x y z
N MET A 1 11.34 9.30 -19.79
CA MET A 1 10.34 9.23 -18.70
C MET A 1 8.99 9.52 -19.32
N LEU A 2 7.99 8.68 -19.07
CA LEU A 2 6.61 8.88 -19.50
C LEU A 2 5.76 9.23 -18.27
N CYS A 3 4.81 10.15 -18.43
CA CYS A 3 3.82 10.47 -17.42
C CYS A 3 2.46 9.95 -17.90
N ALA A 4 1.82 9.10 -17.12
CA ALA A 4 0.52 8.52 -17.44
C ALA A 4 -0.25 8.22 -16.15
N ALA A 5 -1.57 8.13 -16.24
CA ALA A 5 -2.39 7.58 -15.17
C ALA A 5 -2.16 6.07 -15.07
N SER A 6 -2.20 5.54 -13.85
CA SER A 6 -2.00 4.10 -13.61
C SER A 6 -3.09 3.24 -14.23
N GLU A 7 -4.26 3.82 -14.45
CA GLU A 7 -5.42 3.22 -15.12
C GLU A 7 -5.26 3.09 -16.64
N TYR A 8 -4.25 3.75 -17.24
CA TYR A 8 -4.02 3.78 -18.68
C TYR A 8 -2.52 3.81 -18.97
N LEU A 9 -1.84 2.68 -18.73
CA LEU A 9 -0.40 2.58 -18.92
C LEU A 9 -0.04 2.59 -20.42
N PRO A 10 0.85 3.49 -20.88
CA PRO A 10 1.21 3.66 -22.29
C PRO A 10 2.22 2.60 -22.76
N TYR A 11 2.03 1.36 -22.32
CA TYR A 11 2.86 0.21 -22.67
C TYR A 11 2.03 -0.87 -23.33
N GLN A 12 2.65 -1.61 -24.24
CA GLN A 12 2.03 -2.76 -24.86
C GLN A 12 1.75 -3.85 -23.82
N SER A 13 0.72 -4.64 -24.07
CA SER A 13 0.47 -5.85 -23.27
C SER A 13 1.70 -6.77 -23.33
N GLU A 14 2.00 -7.41 -22.22
CA GLU A 14 3.07 -8.42 -22.12
C GLU A 14 4.46 -7.89 -22.53
N SER A 15 4.76 -6.64 -22.15
CA SER A 15 6.03 -6.00 -22.48
C SER A 15 6.98 -5.86 -21.27
N MET A 16 6.46 -5.96 -20.04
CA MET A 16 7.22 -5.72 -18.82
C MET A 16 7.50 -7.01 -18.04
N ASP A 17 8.69 -7.12 -17.47
CA ASP A 17 9.07 -8.23 -16.58
C ASP A 17 8.72 -7.92 -15.11
N LEU A 18 8.67 -6.64 -14.76
CA LEU A 18 8.39 -6.15 -13.40
C LEU A 18 7.59 -4.86 -13.44
N VAL A 19 6.56 -4.79 -12.61
CA VAL A 19 5.88 -3.56 -12.22
C VAL A 19 6.15 -3.30 -10.75
N PHE A 20 6.68 -2.13 -10.43
CA PHE A 20 6.91 -1.68 -9.06
C PHE A 20 5.93 -0.55 -8.74
N SER A 21 5.02 -0.79 -7.82
CA SER A 21 4.03 0.19 -7.36
C SER A 21 4.20 0.40 -5.86
N HIS A 22 4.63 1.59 -5.48
CA HIS A 22 4.90 1.95 -4.10
C HIS A 22 4.14 3.21 -3.71
N GLU A 23 3.14 3.03 -2.83
CA GLU A 23 2.28 4.13 -2.35
C GLU A 23 1.67 4.94 -3.54
N VAL A 24 1.05 4.23 -4.48
CA VAL A 24 0.40 4.81 -5.67
C VAL A 24 -1.06 4.41 -5.74
N LEU A 25 -1.38 3.15 -5.42
CA LEU A 25 -2.71 2.57 -5.62
C LEU A 25 -3.80 3.30 -4.80
N GLU A 26 -3.43 3.86 -3.67
CA GLU A 26 -4.32 4.61 -2.79
C GLU A 26 -4.73 5.99 -3.32
N HIS A 27 -4.08 6.46 -4.39
CA HIS A 27 -4.30 7.79 -4.99
C HIS A 27 -4.96 7.74 -6.37
N VAL A 28 -5.16 6.55 -6.95
CA VAL A 28 -5.80 6.41 -8.25
C VAL A 28 -7.32 6.57 -8.15
N GLN A 29 -7.98 6.86 -9.25
CA GLN A 29 -9.44 7.01 -9.28
C GLN A 29 -10.16 5.65 -9.37
N ASP A 30 -9.56 4.69 -10.09
CA ASP A 30 -10.07 3.32 -10.25
C ASP A 30 -8.93 2.33 -9.99
N ASP A 31 -8.89 1.83 -8.76
CA ASP A 31 -7.86 0.90 -8.31
C ASP A 31 -7.97 -0.49 -8.99
N ALA A 32 -9.19 -0.92 -9.34
CA ALA A 32 -9.39 -2.16 -10.06
C ALA A 32 -8.84 -2.07 -11.51
N LEU A 33 -9.09 -0.94 -12.18
CA LEU A 33 -8.55 -0.68 -13.51
C LEU A 33 -7.02 -0.55 -13.47
N ALA A 34 -6.47 0.17 -12.49
CA ALA A 34 -5.02 0.31 -12.31
C ALA A 34 -4.34 -1.05 -12.11
N VAL A 35 -4.91 -1.92 -11.27
CA VAL A 35 -4.41 -3.30 -11.06
C VAL A 35 -4.52 -4.13 -12.34
N SER A 36 -5.62 -4.01 -13.08
CA SER A 36 -5.79 -4.69 -14.37
C SER A 36 -4.74 -4.27 -15.39
N GLU A 37 -4.43 -2.98 -15.48
CA GLU A 37 -3.38 -2.45 -16.34
C GLU A 37 -1.98 -2.94 -15.94
N MET A 38 -1.68 -2.97 -14.63
CA MET A 38 -0.42 -3.55 -14.14
C MET A 38 -0.26 -5.01 -14.59
N VAL A 39 -1.34 -5.82 -14.52
CA VAL A 39 -1.32 -7.21 -14.98
C VAL A 39 -1.26 -7.31 -16.51
N ARG A 40 -1.97 -6.42 -17.23
CA ARG A 40 -1.97 -6.39 -18.70
C ARG A 40 -0.56 -6.23 -19.27
N VAL A 41 0.19 -5.26 -18.75
CA VAL A 41 1.53 -4.94 -19.25
C VAL A 41 2.58 -5.97 -18.89
N LEU A 42 2.36 -6.80 -17.88
CA LEU A 42 3.29 -7.87 -17.51
C LEU A 42 3.29 -9.00 -18.53
N LYS A 43 4.47 -9.51 -18.82
CA LYS A 43 4.67 -10.81 -19.50
C LYS A 43 4.18 -11.95 -18.62
N PRO A 44 3.82 -13.11 -19.17
CA PRO A 44 3.67 -14.35 -18.41
C PRO A 44 4.95 -14.59 -17.57
N GLY A 45 4.79 -14.88 -16.27
CA GLY A 45 5.91 -14.99 -15.32
C GLY A 45 6.44 -13.66 -14.78
N GLY A 46 6.03 -12.53 -15.35
CA GLY A 46 6.35 -11.20 -14.82
C GLY A 46 5.68 -10.93 -13.48
N ARG A 47 6.21 -9.98 -12.70
CA ARG A 47 5.78 -9.77 -11.31
C ARG A 47 5.38 -8.32 -11.03
N ILE A 48 4.42 -8.16 -10.13
CA ILE A 48 4.12 -6.90 -9.46
C ILE A 48 4.73 -6.96 -8.06
N ALA A 49 5.49 -5.93 -7.68
CA ALA A 49 5.82 -5.63 -6.30
C ALA A 49 4.97 -4.44 -5.85
N LEU A 50 3.96 -4.70 -5.04
CA LEU A 50 2.95 -3.73 -4.63
C LEU A 50 3.14 -3.36 -3.17
N PHE A 51 3.19 -2.05 -2.91
CA PHE A 51 3.10 -1.45 -1.57
C PHE A 51 1.91 -0.50 -1.54
N CYS A 52 1.08 -0.62 -0.52
CA CYS A 52 -0.05 0.30 -0.30
C CYS A 52 -0.46 0.31 1.18
N PRO A 53 -1.14 1.38 1.65
CA PRO A 53 -1.46 1.56 3.06
C PRO A 53 -2.37 0.46 3.60
N ASN A 54 -2.06 0.03 4.82
CA ASN A 54 -2.83 -0.97 5.54
C ASN A 54 -3.85 -0.32 6.47
N LEU A 55 -5.13 -0.63 6.29
CA LEU A 55 -6.21 -0.18 7.19
C LEU A 55 -5.98 -0.61 8.65
N GLY A 56 -5.26 -1.71 8.89
CA GLY A 56 -4.92 -2.18 10.23
C GLY A 56 -3.91 -1.30 10.98
N TYR A 57 -3.17 -0.45 10.28
CA TYR A 57 -2.20 0.46 10.89
C TYR A 57 -2.92 1.51 11.76
N PRO A 58 -2.49 1.71 13.02
CA PRO A 58 -3.24 2.56 13.96
C PRO A 58 -3.18 4.06 13.67
N PHE A 59 -2.34 4.50 12.72
CA PHE A 59 -2.18 5.92 12.38
C PHE A 59 -2.57 6.18 10.93
N GLU A 60 -3.27 7.29 10.67
CA GLU A 60 -3.40 7.86 9.34
C GLU A 60 -2.16 8.70 9.03
N THR A 61 -1.45 8.35 7.95
CA THR A 61 -0.14 8.95 7.62
C THR A 61 -0.21 10.04 6.57
N HIS A 62 -1.30 10.09 5.78
CA HIS A 62 -1.49 11.05 4.69
C HIS A 62 -2.21 12.33 5.15
N GLY A 63 -2.60 12.40 6.43
CA GLY A 63 -3.35 13.51 6.99
C GLY A 63 -4.87 13.36 6.84
N HIS A 64 -5.59 14.30 7.43
CA HIS A 64 -7.05 14.27 7.48
C HIS A 64 -7.65 15.67 7.50
N TYR A 65 -8.95 15.75 7.19
CA TYR A 65 -9.73 16.97 7.29
C TYR A 65 -10.50 17.00 8.61
N TRP A 66 -10.39 18.10 9.36
CA TRP A 66 -11.17 18.34 10.55
C TRP A 66 -11.74 19.75 10.52
N LYS A 67 -13.05 19.88 10.65
CA LYS A 67 -13.79 21.17 10.58
C LYS A 67 -13.39 22.01 9.36
N GLY A 68 -13.27 21.38 8.19
CA GLY A 68 -12.92 22.03 6.92
C GLY A 68 -11.43 22.41 6.76
N LYS A 69 -10.56 22.07 7.72
CA LYS A 69 -9.13 22.31 7.65
C LYS A 69 -8.37 21.00 7.46
N TYR A 70 -7.36 21.01 6.61
CA TYR A 70 -6.45 19.87 6.41
C TYR A 70 -5.36 19.87 7.49
N HIS A 71 -5.16 18.72 8.09
CA HIS A 71 -4.12 18.47 9.10
C HIS A 71 -3.20 17.38 8.58
N PHE A 72 -1.98 17.75 8.25
CA PHE A 72 -0.94 16.81 7.83
C PHE A 72 -0.30 16.15 9.06
N GLY A 73 0.09 14.89 8.92
CA GLY A 73 0.85 14.12 9.89
C GLY A 73 0.12 12.90 10.43
N ASN A 74 0.83 12.15 11.24
CA ASN A 74 0.35 10.89 11.80
C ASN A 74 -0.74 11.12 12.84
N THR A 75 -1.98 10.86 12.48
CA THR A 75 -3.11 10.98 13.40
C THR A 75 -3.55 9.60 13.88
N PRO A 76 -3.53 9.37 15.20
CA PRO A 76 -3.88 8.06 15.74
C PRO A 76 -5.36 7.72 15.54
N LEU A 77 -5.65 6.43 15.38
CA LEU A 77 -6.96 5.79 15.41
C LEU A 77 -7.93 6.15 14.28
N ILE A 78 -7.60 7.04 13.34
CA ILE A 78 -8.49 7.37 12.20
C ILE A 78 -8.77 6.13 11.36
N ASN A 79 -7.76 5.30 11.08
CA ASN A 79 -7.94 4.08 10.30
C ASN A 79 -8.83 3.03 10.96
N TRP A 80 -9.05 3.12 12.27
CA TRP A 80 -9.91 2.20 13.01
C TRP A 80 -11.35 2.69 13.17
N LEU A 81 -11.66 3.86 12.66
CA LEU A 81 -13.03 4.34 12.59
C LEU A 81 -13.86 3.51 11.59
N PRO A 82 -15.18 3.46 11.73
CA PRO A 82 -16.05 2.93 10.68
C PRO A 82 -15.71 3.56 9.32
N ARG A 83 -15.59 2.75 8.26
CA ARG A 83 -15.10 3.20 6.94
C ARG A 83 -15.75 4.49 6.45
N LYS A 84 -17.07 4.61 6.53
CA LYS A 84 -17.82 5.84 6.16
C LYS A 84 -17.33 7.11 6.88
N LEU A 85 -16.89 6.98 8.14
CA LEU A 85 -16.41 8.11 8.92
C LEU A 85 -14.94 8.40 8.60
N ARG A 86 -14.13 7.34 8.47
CA ARG A 86 -12.75 7.44 8.03
C ARG A 86 -12.64 8.13 6.67
N ASP A 87 -13.41 7.69 5.68
CA ASP A 87 -13.35 8.22 4.31
C ASP A 87 -13.85 9.68 4.24
N LYS A 88 -14.74 10.07 5.15
CA LYS A 88 -15.14 11.48 5.29
C LYS A 88 -13.99 12.34 5.85
N LEU A 89 -13.15 11.78 6.71
CA LEU A 89 -12.01 12.49 7.29
C LEU A 89 -10.79 12.50 6.37
N ALA A 90 -10.56 11.43 5.62
CA ALA A 90 -9.43 11.31 4.68
C ALA A 90 -9.91 10.85 3.29
N PRO A 91 -10.67 11.68 2.56
CA PRO A 91 -11.30 11.31 1.29
C PRO A 91 -10.31 11.25 0.12
N HIS A 92 -9.09 11.67 0.32
CA HIS A 92 -8.05 11.80 -0.70
C HIS A 92 -7.11 10.59 -0.77
N VAL A 93 -7.32 9.58 0.09
CA VAL A 93 -6.48 8.39 0.15
C VAL A 93 -7.29 7.16 0.54
N GLU A 94 -7.16 6.10 -0.25
CA GLU A 94 -7.70 4.80 0.08
C GLU A 94 -6.76 4.01 1.00
N VAL A 95 -7.32 3.15 1.84
CA VAL A 95 -6.58 2.21 2.68
C VAL A 95 -7.21 0.84 2.57
N TYR A 96 -6.40 -0.19 2.55
CA TYR A 96 -6.83 -1.52 2.17
C TYR A 96 -6.75 -2.52 3.33
N THR A 97 -7.73 -3.42 3.39
CA THR A 97 -7.55 -4.70 4.06
C THR A 97 -6.94 -5.71 3.09
N ARG A 98 -6.41 -6.82 3.61
CA ARG A 98 -5.97 -7.94 2.75
C ARG A 98 -7.09 -8.48 1.83
N LYS A 99 -8.36 -8.38 2.29
CA LYS A 99 -9.52 -8.82 1.50
C LYS A 99 -9.83 -7.85 0.36
N ASP A 100 -9.71 -6.55 0.62
CA ASP A 100 -9.92 -5.52 -0.40
C ASP A 100 -8.90 -5.70 -1.53
N LEU A 101 -7.61 -5.79 -1.20
CA LEU A 101 -6.58 -6.05 -2.19
C LEU A 101 -6.79 -7.36 -2.96
N ALA A 102 -7.16 -8.45 -2.28
CA ALA A 102 -7.41 -9.72 -2.97
C ALA A 102 -8.57 -9.62 -3.97
N ARG A 103 -9.58 -8.78 -3.70
CA ARG A 103 -10.69 -8.54 -4.64
C ARG A 103 -10.25 -7.82 -5.91
N LEU A 104 -9.29 -6.89 -5.82
CA LEU A 104 -8.76 -6.19 -7.00
C LEU A 104 -8.08 -7.14 -7.99
N PHE A 105 -7.53 -8.24 -7.51
CA PHE A 105 -6.92 -9.28 -8.36
C PHE A 105 -7.89 -10.40 -8.75
N ALA A 106 -9.15 -10.34 -8.30
CA ALA A 106 -10.12 -11.41 -8.59
C ALA A 106 -10.43 -11.51 -10.09
N GLY A 107 -10.31 -12.71 -10.65
CA GLY A 107 -10.56 -12.95 -12.08
C GLY A 107 -9.38 -12.61 -13.00
N LEU A 108 -8.31 -12.03 -12.49
CA LEU A 108 -7.09 -11.80 -13.27
C LEU A 108 -6.19 -13.04 -13.30
N PRO A 109 -5.42 -13.26 -14.37
CA PRO A 109 -4.53 -14.42 -14.52
C PRO A 109 -3.26 -14.26 -13.68
N VAL A 110 -3.40 -14.37 -12.35
CA VAL A 110 -2.30 -14.14 -11.43
C VAL A 110 -2.25 -15.17 -10.31
N LYS A 111 -1.06 -15.37 -9.75
CA LYS A 111 -0.84 -16.08 -8.49
C LYS A 111 -0.11 -15.21 -7.48
N PHE A 112 -0.44 -15.37 -6.21
CA PHE A 112 0.19 -14.63 -5.13
C PHE A 112 1.44 -15.37 -4.66
N ILE A 113 2.61 -14.74 -4.79
CA ILE A 113 3.91 -15.28 -4.32
C ILE A 113 4.15 -14.89 -2.87
N GLU A 114 3.88 -13.62 -2.53
CA GLU A 114 4.05 -13.11 -1.16
C GLU A 114 2.88 -12.20 -0.80
N ARG A 115 2.39 -12.29 0.43
CA ARG A 115 1.31 -11.43 0.96
C ARG A 115 1.54 -11.16 2.43
N ARG A 116 2.34 -10.18 2.74
CA ARG A 116 2.58 -9.75 4.12
C ARG A 116 2.28 -8.28 4.32
N THR A 117 2.28 -7.87 5.56
CA THR A 117 2.21 -6.48 5.98
C THR A 117 3.51 -6.16 6.70
N ILE A 118 4.09 -5.02 6.41
CA ILE A 118 5.40 -4.61 6.93
C ILE A 118 5.27 -3.32 7.75
N PHE A 119 6.17 -3.17 8.70
CA PHE A 119 6.39 -1.90 9.38
C PHE A 119 7.37 -1.03 8.60
N GLY A 120 7.34 0.29 8.82
CA GLY A 120 8.22 1.23 8.14
C GLY A 120 9.69 1.08 8.54
N ALA A 121 10.56 1.68 7.76
CA ALA A 121 12.01 1.69 8.03
C ALA A 121 12.41 2.65 9.15
N TYR A 122 11.57 3.66 9.45
CA TYR A 122 11.77 4.64 10.53
C TYR A 122 13.08 5.44 10.42
N ASP A 123 13.57 5.68 9.20
CA ASP A 123 14.84 6.32 8.93
C ASP A 123 14.94 7.71 9.56
N ASN A 124 13.87 8.50 9.51
CA ASN A 124 13.78 9.81 10.17
C ASN A 124 14.04 9.75 11.70
N ILE A 125 13.64 8.65 12.37
CA ILE A 125 13.89 8.46 13.79
C ILE A 125 15.34 8.01 13.99
N ILE A 126 15.85 7.16 13.10
CA ILE A 126 17.24 6.69 13.14
C ILE A 126 18.20 7.86 12.94
N GLU A 127 17.93 8.76 12.01
CA GLU A 127 18.75 9.96 11.78
C GLU A 127 18.81 10.87 13.01
N ARG A 128 17.67 11.08 13.67
CA ARG A 128 17.59 11.97 14.85
C ARG A 128 18.08 11.32 16.15
N ARG A 129 17.83 10.02 16.31
CA ARG A 129 18.15 9.22 17.51
C ARG A 129 18.57 7.81 17.11
N PRO A 130 19.82 7.59 16.67
CA PRO A 130 20.25 6.34 16.03
C PRO A 130 20.02 5.08 16.87
N ALA A 131 20.34 5.11 18.16
CA ALA A 131 20.17 3.95 19.04
C ALA A 131 18.69 3.59 19.23
N LEU A 132 17.85 4.58 19.54
CA LEU A 132 16.41 4.40 19.73
C LEU A 132 15.73 3.94 18.42
N GLY A 133 16.08 4.58 17.29
CA GLY A 133 15.50 4.25 16.00
C GLY A 133 15.84 2.84 15.55
N LYS A 134 17.10 2.40 15.74
CA LYS A 134 17.53 1.02 15.44
C LYS A 134 16.82 -0.01 16.31
N LEU A 135 16.69 0.28 17.62
CA LEU A 135 15.97 -0.61 18.54
C LEU A 135 14.49 -0.73 18.16
N LEU A 136 13.83 0.41 17.90
CA LEU A 136 12.43 0.45 17.51
C LEU A 136 12.22 -0.32 16.20
N ARG A 137 13.05 -0.06 15.17
CA ARG A 137 12.98 -0.78 13.89
C ARG A 137 13.16 -2.28 14.07
N GLY A 138 14.18 -2.70 14.82
CA GLY A 138 14.42 -4.13 15.07
C GLY A 138 13.26 -4.80 15.79
N PHE A 139 12.66 -4.14 16.79
CA PHE A 139 11.49 -4.63 17.50
C PHE A 139 10.28 -4.77 16.58
N LEU A 140 9.94 -3.71 15.82
CA LEU A 140 8.79 -3.72 14.92
C LEU A 140 8.96 -4.73 13.77
N GLN A 141 10.16 -4.85 13.20
CA GLN A 141 10.45 -5.88 12.21
C GLN A 141 10.37 -7.31 12.77
N ALA A 142 10.68 -7.51 14.05
CA ALA A 142 10.44 -8.79 14.70
C ALA A 142 8.95 -9.13 14.81
N LEU A 143 8.08 -8.12 15.00
CA LEU A 143 6.63 -8.28 15.00
C LEU A 143 6.07 -8.73 13.63
N GLU A 144 6.77 -8.46 12.52
CA GLU A 144 6.35 -8.92 11.19
C GLU A 144 6.29 -10.45 11.07
N LYS A 145 7.01 -11.17 11.93
CA LYS A 145 6.99 -12.63 12.01
C LYS A 145 5.89 -13.19 12.92
N THR A 146 5.07 -12.32 13.49
CA THR A 146 4.00 -12.65 14.42
C THR A 146 2.62 -12.25 13.85
N PRO A 147 1.50 -12.68 14.46
CA PRO A 147 0.18 -12.19 14.08
C PRO A 147 0.01 -10.65 14.15
N LEU A 148 0.87 -9.97 14.93
CA LEU A 148 0.87 -8.51 15.06
C LEU A 148 1.35 -7.79 13.78
N GLN A 149 1.90 -8.49 12.80
CA GLN A 149 2.15 -7.94 11.47
C GLN A 149 0.90 -7.24 10.88
N ARG A 150 -0.31 -7.62 11.30
CA ARG A 150 -1.57 -6.99 10.85
C ARG A 150 -1.64 -5.49 11.19
N LEU A 151 -0.84 -5.05 12.15
CA LEU A 151 -0.72 -3.64 12.53
C LEU A 151 0.42 -2.93 11.79
N GLY A 152 1.05 -3.56 10.83
CA GLY A 152 2.10 -2.96 10.00
C GLY A 152 1.58 -1.80 9.16
N LEU A 153 2.50 -0.94 8.74
CA LEU A 153 2.21 0.29 8.01
C LEU A 153 1.62 0.02 6.63
N SER A 154 2.28 -0.81 5.85
CA SER A 154 1.92 -1.06 4.47
C SER A 154 1.80 -2.56 4.17
N HIS A 155 0.89 -2.90 3.28
CA HIS A 155 0.93 -4.19 2.60
C HIS A 155 2.14 -4.25 1.70
N PHE A 156 2.80 -5.40 1.69
CA PHE A 156 3.80 -5.77 0.71
C PHE A 156 3.38 -7.06 0.04
N TRP A 157 3.00 -6.97 -1.23
CA TRP A 157 2.55 -8.11 -2.01
C TRP A 157 3.43 -8.31 -3.23
N VAL A 158 3.77 -9.56 -3.50
CA VAL A 158 4.38 -9.97 -4.77
C VAL A 158 3.38 -10.86 -5.49
N VAL A 159 2.97 -10.43 -6.68
CA VAL A 159 1.98 -11.10 -7.52
C VAL A 159 2.64 -11.43 -8.84
N GLU A 160 2.50 -12.66 -9.33
CA GLU A 160 3.06 -13.13 -10.60
C GLU A 160 1.93 -13.40 -11.59
N LYS A 161 2.09 -12.90 -12.82
CA LYS A 161 1.17 -13.24 -13.93
C LYS A 161 1.39 -14.67 -14.38
N VAL A 162 0.31 -15.45 -14.55
CA VAL A 162 0.31 -16.83 -15.03
C VAL A 162 0.00 -16.90 -16.51
#